data_5605cb5202532898e81a1b647a27bb7c
#
_entry.id   5605cb5202532898e81a1b647a27bb7c
#
_cell.length_a   1.000
_cell.length_b   1.000
_cell.length_c   1.000
_cell.angle_alpha   90.00
_cell.angle_beta   90.00
_cell.angle_gamma   90.00
#
_symmetry.space_group_name_H-M   'P 1'
#
loop_
_entity.id
_entity.type
_entity.pdbx_description
1 polymer ?
#
loop_
_entity_poly.entity_id
_entity_poly.type
_entity_poly.pdbx_seq_one_letter_code
_entity_poly.pdbx_strand_id
1 'polypeptide(L)'
;MVKKSEIIVKDVSIRTIRVNGTDYLCITDIARQKNAAEPKDVVKNWMRQKNTLEYLGLWERLHNPHFKGVEFDPLLAEAGSNSFTMSPTKWVELTSAIGITSTTGRNGGTYAITDIAFKFANWVSVEFELYLVMEFQRLKAKEQELLGWTAKRELSKINYRIHTDAIKSNLIPADVTREQVALLKAAKEAFVTTGMVKV
;
A
#
# COMPACT_ATOMS: atom_id res chain seq x y z
N MET A 1 4.98 1.84 -23.80
CA MET A 1 4.12 3.05 -23.81
C MET A 1 4.00 3.60 -22.41
N VAL A 2 4.36 4.87 -22.18
CA VAL A 2 4.19 5.52 -20.86
C VAL A 2 2.74 6.00 -20.77
N LYS A 3 1.96 5.38 -19.86
CA LYS A 3 0.59 5.80 -19.58
C LYS A 3 0.63 6.92 -18.53
N LYS A 4 0.05 8.08 -18.85
CA LYS A 4 -0.04 9.22 -17.92
C LYS A 4 -1.43 9.26 -17.31
N SER A 5 -1.51 9.51 -16.01
CA SER A 5 -2.74 9.73 -15.25
C SER A 5 -2.51 10.76 -14.14
N GLU A 6 -3.56 11.18 -13.46
CA GLU A 6 -3.50 12.10 -12.31
C GLU A 6 -4.24 11.49 -11.14
N ILE A 7 -3.72 11.75 -9.94
CA ILE A 7 -4.37 11.41 -8.67
C ILE A 7 -4.61 12.71 -7.92
N ILE A 8 -5.77 12.85 -7.30
CA ILE A 8 -6.11 14.00 -6.46
C ILE A 8 -5.97 13.59 -5.01
N VAL A 9 -5.09 14.28 -4.28
CA VAL A 9 -4.88 14.09 -2.83
C VAL A 9 -5.05 15.44 -2.15
N LYS A 10 -6.07 15.59 -1.31
CA LYS A 10 -6.37 16.85 -0.60
C LYS A 10 -6.33 18.07 -1.55
N ASP A 11 -7.07 18.02 -2.64
CA ASP A 11 -7.17 19.08 -3.67
C ASP A 11 -5.87 19.34 -4.45
N VAL A 12 -4.85 18.53 -4.27
CA VAL A 12 -3.61 18.58 -5.04
C VAL A 12 -3.65 17.55 -6.15
N SER A 13 -3.60 18.00 -7.40
CA SER A 13 -3.42 17.11 -8.54
C SER A 13 -1.95 16.69 -8.67
N ILE A 14 -1.69 15.38 -8.56
CA ILE A 14 -0.37 14.78 -8.69
C ILE A 14 -0.35 13.94 -9.96
N ARG A 15 0.48 14.34 -10.92
CA ARG A 15 0.67 13.55 -12.14
C ARG A 15 1.35 12.23 -11.82
N THR A 16 0.93 11.20 -12.54
CA THR A 16 1.54 9.87 -12.46
C THR A 16 1.96 9.39 -13.82
N ILE A 17 3.01 8.58 -13.84
CA ILE A 17 3.45 7.85 -15.04
C ILE A 17 3.61 6.38 -14.70
N ARG A 18 3.33 5.52 -15.66
CA ARG A 18 3.56 4.09 -15.54
C ARG A 18 4.66 3.65 -16.49
N VAL A 19 5.72 3.10 -15.92
CA VAL A 19 6.90 2.61 -16.66
C VAL A 19 7.13 1.15 -16.29
N ASN A 20 7.10 0.27 -17.27
CA ASN A 20 7.33 -1.18 -17.08
C ASN A 20 6.43 -1.82 -15.99
N GLY A 21 5.17 -1.38 -15.92
CA GLY A 21 4.21 -1.90 -14.93
C GLY A 21 4.27 -1.24 -13.54
N THR A 22 5.25 -0.39 -13.28
CA THR A 22 5.46 0.32 -12.02
C THR A 22 4.93 1.75 -12.09
N ASP A 23 4.21 2.19 -11.08
CA ASP A 23 3.65 3.53 -10.99
C ASP A 23 4.61 4.49 -10.29
N TYR A 24 4.85 5.65 -10.92
CA TYR A 24 5.67 6.74 -10.39
C TYR A 24 4.80 7.99 -10.22
N LEU A 25 4.93 8.65 -9.08
CA LEU A 25 4.25 9.89 -8.73
C LEU A 25 5.15 11.09 -8.95
N CYS A 26 4.61 12.18 -9.46
CA CYS A 26 5.36 13.43 -9.68
C CYS A 26 5.63 14.14 -8.35
N ILE A 27 6.82 13.96 -7.79
CA ILE A 27 7.22 14.63 -6.54
C ILE A 27 7.44 16.14 -6.73
N THR A 28 7.63 16.61 -7.96
CA THR A 28 7.65 18.06 -8.26
C THR A 28 6.27 18.69 -8.02
N ASP A 29 5.17 17.98 -8.28
CA ASP A 29 3.82 18.48 -8.00
C ASP A 29 3.56 18.56 -6.49
N ILE A 30 4.04 17.58 -5.73
CA ILE A 30 4.02 17.60 -4.27
C ILE A 30 4.87 18.76 -3.73
N ALA A 31 6.06 18.98 -4.29
CA ALA A 31 6.98 20.06 -3.89
C ALA A 31 6.35 21.46 -4.02
N ARG A 32 5.43 21.66 -4.98
CA ARG A 32 4.72 22.95 -5.15
C ARG A 32 3.92 23.37 -3.92
N GLN A 33 3.51 22.43 -3.08
CA GLN A 33 2.83 22.72 -1.82
C GLN A 33 3.72 23.47 -0.85
N LYS A 34 5.04 23.24 -0.89
CA LYS A 34 6.01 23.91 -0.05
C LYS A 34 6.57 25.17 -0.69
N ASN A 35 6.84 25.14 -1.99
CA ASN A 35 7.30 26.29 -2.77
C ASN A 35 6.79 26.14 -4.22
N ALA A 36 5.78 26.93 -4.56
CA ALA A 36 5.17 26.90 -5.89
C ALA A 36 6.06 27.52 -6.98
N ALA A 37 6.91 28.50 -6.60
CA ALA A 37 7.81 29.17 -7.53
C ALA A 37 8.99 28.28 -7.93
N GLU A 38 9.64 27.63 -6.94
CA GLU A 38 10.86 26.84 -7.15
C GLU A 38 10.73 25.41 -6.59
N PRO A 39 9.80 24.57 -7.12
CA PRO A 39 9.58 23.23 -6.61
C PRO A 39 10.76 22.29 -6.82
N LYS A 40 11.61 22.57 -7.82
CA LYS A 40 12.83 21.78 -8.07
C LYS A 40 13.85 21.94 -6.94
N ASP A 41 13.93 23.11 -6.33
CA ASP A 41 14.86 23.35 -5.21
C ASP A 41 14.37 22.68 -3.93
N VAL A 42 13.05 22.54 -3.75
CA VAL A 42 12.49 21.72 -2.67
C VAL A 42 12.98 20.26 -2.79
N VAL A 43 12.92 19.68 -3.99
CA VAL A 43 13.42 18.32 -4.23
C VAL A 43 14.93 18.22 -3.98
N LYS A 44 15.73 19.17 -4.47
CA LYS A 44 17.18 19.18 -4.24
C LYS A 44 17.51 19.30 -2.74
N ASN A 45 16.82 20.19 -2.01
CA ASN A 45 17.02 20.37 -0.57
C ASN A 45 16.68 19.10 0.21
N TRP A 46 15.65 18.35 -0.19
CA TRP A 46 15.35 17.05 0.39
C TRP A 46 16.47 16.04 0.13
N MET A 47 16.98 15.98 -1.10
CA MET A 47 18.06 15.06 -1.50
C MET A 47 19.43 15.40 -0.89
N ARG A 48 19.63 16.59 -0.34
CA ARG A 48 20.85 16.96 0.39
C ARG A 48 20.95 16.34 1.79
N GLN A 49 19.83 15.90 2.34
CA GLN A 49 19.78 15.36 3.69
C GLN A 49 20.36 13.95 3.74
N LYS A 50 21.18 13.69 4.75
CA LYS A 50 21.81 12.38 4.94
C LYS A 50 20.79 11.26 5.08
N ASN A 51 19.76 11.46 5.93
CA ASN A 51 18.69 10.50 6.14
C ASN A 51 17.86 10.21 4.86
N THR A 52 17.78 11.19 3.96
CA THR A 52 17.14 10.98 2.65
C THR A 52 17.97 10.03 1.79
N LEU A 53 19.29 10.30 1.68
CA LEU A 53 20.16 9.43 0.88
C LEU A 53 20.28 8.03 1.49
N GLU A 54 20.30 7.90 2.80
CA GLU A 54 20.25 6.60 3.49
C GLU A 54 19.00 5.81 3.08
N TYR A 55 17.84 6.47 3.10
CA TYR A 55 16.57 5.85 2.68
C TYR A 55 16.59 5.44 1.20
N LEU A 56 17.01 6.36 0.33
CA LEU A 56 17.09 6.10 -1.12
C LEU A 56 18.05 4.95 -1.43
N GLY A 57 19.24 4.96 -0.83
CA GLY A 57 20.24 3.92 -1.01
C GLY A 57 19.79 2.56 -0.50
N LEU A 58 19.10 2.52 0.65
CA LEU A 58 18.52 1.28 1.18
C LEU A 58 17.43 0.75 0.25
N TRP A 59 16.53 1.63 -0.22
CA TRP A 59 15.47 1.24 -1.16
C TRP A 59 16.06 0.66 -2.45
N GLU A 60 17.06 1.33 -3.04
CA GLU A 60 17.73 0.87 -4.25
C GLU A 60 18.42 -0.50 -4.05
N ARG A 61 19.13 -0.69 -2.93
CA ARG A 61 19.78 -1.98 -2.62
C ARG A 61 18.79 -3.13 -2.51
N LEU A 62 17.57 -2.86 -2.06
CA LEU A 62 16.52 -3.88 -1.92
C LEU A 62 15.81 -4.21 -3.23
N HIS A 63 15.69 -3.24 -4.17
CA HIS A 63 14.83 -3.36 -5.34
C HIS A 63 15.57 -3.27 -6.68
N ASN A 64 16.84 -2.84 -6.68
CA ASN A 64 17.63 -2.60 -7.88
C ASN A 64 18.94 -3.41 -7.88
N PRO A 65 19.00 -4.55 -8.58
CA PRO A 65 20.20 -5.36 -8.65
C PRO A 65 21.37 -4.66 -9.37
N HIS A 66 21.10 -3.58 -10.11
CA HIS A 66 22.11 -2.80 -10.84
C HIS A 66 22.56 -1.53 -10.10
N PHE A 67 22.11 -1.36 -8.83
CA PHE A 67 22.49 -0.20 -8.03
C PHE A 67 23.98 -0.21 -7.72
N LYS A 68 24.63 0.92 -8.02
CA LYS A 68 26.07 1.09 -7.81
C LYS A 68 26.36 1.52 -6.36
N GLY A 69 26.42 0.55 -5.46
CA GLY A 69 26.64 0.78 -4.04
C GLY A 69 28.02 1.38 -3.73
N VAL A 70 29.05 1.03 -4.50
CA VAL A 70 30.41 1.57 -4.33
C VAL A 70 30.47 3.07 -4.60
N GLU A 71 29.76 3.53 -5.64
CA GLU A 71 29.64 4.94 -5.99
C GLU A 71 28.72 5.71 -5.03
N PHE A 72 27.80 5.02 -4.39
CA PHE A 72 26.89 5.59 -3.40
C PHE A 72 27.58 5.89 -2.06
N ASP A 73 28.47 5.03 -1.58
CA ASP A 73 29.06 5.15 -0.24
C ASP A 73 29.79 6.49 -0.01
N PRO A 74 30.60 7.03 -0.96
CA PRO A 74 31.18 8.38 -0.83
C PRO A 74 30.12 9.49 -0.79
N LEU A 75 29.05 9.37 -1.58
CA LEU A 75 27.96 10.37 -1.58
C LEU A 75 27.25 10.42 -0.22
N LEU A 76 27.05 9.27 0.40
CA LEU A 76 26.48 9.20 1.73
C LEU A 76 27.39 9.79 2.81
N ALA A 77 28.69 9.61 2.69
CA ALA A 77 29.66 10.20 3.62
C ALA A 77 29.65 11.72 3.59
N GLU A 78 29.49 12.32 2.40
CA GLU A 78 29.43 13.78 2.21
C GLU A 78 28.04 14.39 2.50
N ALA A 79 26.99 13.56 2.49
CA ALA A 79 25.62 14.00 2.64
C ALA A 79 25.36 14.74 3.95
N GLY A 80 24.61 15.84 3.86
CA GLY A 80 24.32 16.71 5.00
C GLY A 80 25.36 17.80 5.25
N SER A 81 26.52 17.79 4.59
CA SER A 81 27.46 18.90 4.66
C SER A 81 26.93 20.13 3.89
N ASN A 82 27.43 21.32 4.23
CA ASN A 82 26.97 22.57 3.62
C ASN A 82 27.30 22.66 2.11
N SER A 83 28.40 22.05 1.69
CA SER A 83 28.84 22.00 0.30
C SER A 83 28.18 20.93 -0.53
N PHE A 84 27.55 19.92 0.12
CA PHE A 84 26.94 18.80 -0.58
C PHE A 84 25.67 19.22 -1.33
N THR A 85 25.60 18.86 -2.60
CA THR A 85 24.42 19.08 -3.44
C THR A 85 24.10 17.81 -4.22
N MET A 86 22.83 17.43 -4.24
CA MET A 86 22.34 16.30 -5.01
C MET A 86 21.10 16.69 -5.80
N SER A 87 21.05 16.27 -7.06
CA SER A 87 19.88 16.40 -7.91
C SER A 87 19.38 15.03 -8.35
N PRO A 88 18.09 14.88 -8.71
CA PRO A 88 17.57 13.63 -9.22
C PRO A 88 18.36 13.07 -10.42
N THR A 89 18.74 13.92 -11.35
CA THR A 89 19.54 13.54 -12.53
C THR A 89 20.92 13.00 -12.11
N LYS A 90 21.65 13.76 -11.29
CA LYS A 90 22.96 13.35 -10.78
C LYS A 90 22.87 12.03 -9.98
N TRP A 91 21.82 11.85 -9.20
CA TRP A 91 21.55 10.62 -8.46
C TRP A 91 21.45 9.40 -9.38
N VAL A 92 20.61 9.50 -10.42
CA VAL A 92 20.42 8.40 -11.40
C VAL A 92 21.70 8.12 -12.17
N GLU A 93 22.42 9.15 -12.63
CA GLU A 93 23.65 9.00 -13.41
C GLU A 93 24.77 8.32 -12.62
N LEU A 94 24.95 8.70 -11.37
CA LEU A 94 26.04 8.17 -10.54
C LEU A 94 25.74 6.76 -10.02
N THR A 95 24.50 6.49 -9.62
CA THR A 95 24.17 5.25 -8.90
C THR A 95 23.39 4.23 -9.70
N SER A 96 23.01 4.55 -10.94
CA SER A 96 22.08 3.74 -11.76
C SER A 96 20.75 3.47 -11.06
N ALA A 97 20.28 4.44 -10.26
CA ALA A 97 19.05 4.34 -9.50
C ALA A 97 17.82 4.24 -10.41
N ILE A 98 16.81 3.50 -9.95
CA ILE A 98 15.52 3.31 -10.64
C ILE A 98 14.34 3.90 -9.88
N GLY A 99 14.45 4.09 -8.57
CA GLY A 99 13.35 4.59 -7.72
C GLY A 99 12.95 6.04 -7.98
N ILE A 100 13.84 6.83 -8.61
CA ILE A 100 13.59 8.21 -9.02
C ILE A 100 13.95 8.36 -10.50
N THR A 101 13.13 9.09 -11.25
CA THR A 101 13.40 9.47 -12.64
C THR A 101 13.08 10.94 -12.87
N SER A 102 13.75 11.57 -13.83
CA SER A 102 13.53 12.97 -14.16
C SER A 102 13.26 13.12 -15.66
N THR A 103 12.23 13.89 -15.99
CA THR A 103 11.89 14.23 -17.37
C THR A 103 12.01 15.73 -17.59
N THR A 104 12.52 16.12 -18.76
CA THR A 104 12.67 17.51 -19.18
C THR A 104 11.51 17.94 -20.07
N GLY A 105 11.38 19.25 -20.31
CA GLY A 105 10.35 19.83 -21.21
C GLY A 105 9.17 20.48 -20.48
N ARG A 106 8.18 20.95 -21.25
CA ARG A 106 7.01 21.70 -20.75
C ARG A 106 6.21 20.96 -19.69
N ASN A 107 6.11 19.64 -19.79
CA ASN A 107 5.46 18.77 -18.82
C ASN A 107 6.48 17.94 -18.03
N GLY A 108 7.69 18.42 -17.93
CA GLY A 108 8.76 17.76 -17.18
C GLY A 108 8.52 17.79 -15.68
N GLY A 109 9.26 16.94 -14.98
CA GLY A 109 9.19 16.82 -13.53
C GLY A 109 10.08 15.69 -13.04
N THR A 110 10.23 15.62 -11.74
CA THR A 110 10.84 14.47 -11.05
C THR A 110 9.74 13.56 -10.58
N TYR A 111 9.86 12.31 -10.93
CA TYR A 111 8.92 11.25 -10.59
C TYR A 111 9.63 10.24 -9.69
N ALA A 112 8.94 9.77 -8.68
CA ALA A 112 9.46 8.77 -7.78
C ALA A 112 8.44 7.63 -7.61
N ILE A 113 8.95 6.43 -7.38
CA ILE A 113 8.12 5.29 -7.02
C ILE A 113 7.32 5.61 -5.74
N THR A 114 6.21 4.94 -5.55
CA THR A 114 5.23 5.22 -4.49
C THR A 114 5.87 5.35 -3.10
N ASP A 115 6.75 4.44 -2.71
CA ASP A 115 7.40 4.46 -1.38
C ASP A 115 8.26 5.71 -1.17
N ILE A 116 9.04 6.06 -2.19
CA ILE A 116 9.92 7.25 -2.18
C ILE A 116 9.08 8.53 -2.25
N ALA A 117 8.01 8.53 -3.04
CA ALA A 117 7.10 9.68 -3.13
C ALA A 117 6.39 9.94 -1.79
N PHE A 118 5.97 8.92 -1.07
CA PHE A 118 5.40 9.06 0.27
C PHE A 118 6.42 9.56 1.29
N LYS A 119 7.66 9.04 1.23
CA LYS A 119 8.74 9.56 2.08
C LYS A 119 9.01 11.05 1.84
N PHE A 120 8.98 11.47 0.57
CA PHE A 120 9.08 12.88 0.21
C PHE A 120 7.89 13.71 0.70
N ALA A 121 6.67 13.22 0.51
CA ALA A 121 5.44 13.92 0.92
C ALA A 121 5.39 14.13 2.45
N ASN A 122 5.82 13.14 3.23
CA ASN A 122 5.94 13.25 4.69
C ASN A 122 6.92 14.38 5.09
N TRP A 123 8.04 14.49 4.37
CA TRP A 123 9.00 15.56 4.62
C TRP A 123 8.49 16.94 4.21
N VAL A 124 7.64 17.01 3.19
CA VAL A 124 7.03 18.27 2.71
C VAL A 124 5.95 18.78 3.67
N SER A 125 5.12 17.91 4.20
CA SER A 125 3.94 18.25 5.03
C SER A 125 3.78 17.29 6.20
N VAL A 126 3.83 17.86 7.40
CA VAL A 126 3.58 17.14 8.67
C VAL A 126 2.12 16.66 8.74
N GLU A 127 1.19 17.45 8.21
CA GLU A 127 -0.22 17.07 8.12
C GLU A 127 -0.42 15.85 7.23
N PHE A 128 0.35 15.76 6.14
CA PHE A 128 0.30 14.59 5.26
C PHE A 128 0.88 13.36 5.96
N GLU A 129 1.97 13.50 6.70
CA GLU A 129 2.55 12.44 7.53
C GLU A 129 1.52 11.90 8.52
N LEU A 130 0.87 12.79 9.28
CA LEU A 130 -0.17 12.42 10.23
C LEU A 130 -1.35 11.74 9.55
N TYR A 131 -1.79 12.26 8.40
CA TYR A 131 -2.86 11.65 7.61
C TYR A 131 -2.51 10.21 7.20
N LEU A 132 -1.31 9.96 6.72
CA LEU A 132 -0.86 8.60 6.34
C LEU A 132 -0.86 7.65 7.53
N VAL A 133 -0.39 8.10 8.70
CA VAL A 133 -0.40 7.28 9.92
C VAL A 133 -1.83 6.92 10.32
N MET A 134 -2.74 7.90 10.31
CA MET A 134 -4.17 7.67 10.63
C MET A 134 -4.83 6.72 9.64
N GLU A 135 -4.57 6.90 8.33
CA GLU A 135 -5.13 6.04 7.28
C GLU A 135 -4.59 4.61 7.36
N PHE A 136 -3.31 4.45 7.65
CA PHE A 136 -2.73 3.14 7.91
C PHE A 136 -3.41 2.44 9.10
N GLN A 137 -3.60 3.15 10.21
CA GLN A 137 -4.31 2.61 11.38
C GLN A 137 -5.75 2.21 11.03
N ARG A 138 -6.46 3.06 10.28
CA ARG A 138 -7.83 2.78 9.81
C ARG A 138 -7.91 1.53 8.94
N LEU A 139 -7.00 1.40 7.97
CA LEU A 139 -6.94 0.24 7.08
C LEU A 139 -6.58 -1.03 7.84
N LYS A 140 -5.66 -0.94 8.80
CA LYS A 140 -5.28 -2.06 9.66
C LYS A 140 -6.44 -2.56 10.52
N ALA A 141 -7.20 -1.64 11.11
CA ALA A 141 -8.41 -1.97 11.88
C ALA A 141 -9.46 -2.65 10.99
N LYS A 142 -9.68 -2.13 9.78
CA LYS A 142 -10.62 -2.72 8.81
C LYS A 142 -10.18 -4.10 8.34
N GLU A 143 -8.88 -4.31 8.11
CA GLU A 143 -8.32 -5.63 7.77
C GLU A 143 -8.58 -6.64 8.89
N GLN A 144 -8.34 -6.27 10.15
CA GLN A 144 -8.59 -7.13 11.30
C GLN A 144 -10.07 -7.49 11.44
N GLU A 145 -10.97 -6.53 11.20
CA GLU A 145 -12.41 -6.77 11.20
C GLU A 145 -12.80 -7.78 10.11
N LEU A 146 -12.33 -7.61 8.88
CA LEU A 146 -12.58 -8.52 7.75
C LEU A 146 -12.04 -9.93 8.01
N LEU A 147 -10.85 -10.05 8.58
CA LEU A 147 -10.27 -11.34 8.97
C LEU A 147 -11.12 -12.03 10.06
N GLY A 148 -11.56 -11.26 11.05
CA GLY A 148 -12.48 -11.75 12.09
C GLY A 148 -13.79 -12.27 11.53
N TRP A 149 -14.40 -11.55 10.57
CA TRP A 149 -15.60 -11.97 9.87
C TRP A 149 -15.40 -13.25 9.05
N THR A 150 -14.29 -13.35 8.33
CA THR A 150 -13.97 -14.54 7.52
C THR A 150 -13.75 -15.77 8.40
N ALA A 151 -13.02 -15.63 9.50
CA ALA A 151 -12.80 -16.71 10.46
C ALA A 151 -14.11 -17.19 11.09
N LYS A 152 -14.98 -16.29 11.54
CA LYS A 152 -16.30 -16.62 12.09
C LYS A 152 -17.18 -17.37 11.06
N ARG A 153 -17.16 -16.93 9.81
CA ARG A 153 -17.92 -17.53 8.72
C ARG A 153 -17.43 -18.94 8.40
N GLU A 154 -16.12 -19.17 8.37
CA GLU A 154 -15.55 -20.51 8.16
C GLU A 154 -15.83 -21.45 9.33
N LEU A 155 -15.69 -20.97 10.58
CA LEU A 155 -16.06 -21.75 11.76
C LEU A 155 -17.55 -22.13 11.75
N SER A 156 -18.44 -21.23 11.36
CA SER A 156 -19.87 -21.52 11.24
C SER A 156 -20.16 -22.58 10.18
N LYS A 157 -19.46 -22.57 9.04
CA LYS A 157 -19.59 -23.61 8.01
C LYS A 157 -19.10 -24.96 8.51
N ILE A 158 -17.97 -25.01 9.22
CA ILE A 158 -17.41 -26.23 9.79
C ILE A 158 -18.37 -26.81 10.82
N ASN A 159 -18.86 -25.98 11.76
CA ASN A 159 -19.84 -26.41 12.76
C ASN A 159 -21.11 -26.93 12.13
N TYR A 160 -21.65 -26.23 11.12
CA TYR A 160 -22.82 -26.70 10.40
C TYR A 160 -22.61 -28.09 9.77
N ARG A 161 -21.43 -28.30 9.15
CA ARG A 161 -21.10 -29.61 8.53
C ARG A 161 -20.98 -30.69 9.58
N ILE A 162 -20.28 -30.49 10.68
CA ILE A 162 -20.13 -31.45 11.77
C ILE A 162 -21.48 -31.82 12.35
N HIS A 163 -22.37 -30.86 12.64
CA HIS A 163 -23.67 -31.10 13.16
C HIS A 163 -24.56 -31.88 12.16
N THR A 164 -24.50 -31.54 10.87
CA THR A 164 -25.26 -32.22 9.84
C THR A 164 -24.81 -33.65 9.65
N ASP A 165 -23.50 -33.91 9.67
CA ASP A 165 -22.95 -35.27 9.53
C ASP A 165 -23.22 -36.10 10.78
N ALA A 166 -23.16 -35.54 11.97
CA ALA A 166 -23.53 -36.22 13.21
C ALA A 166 -25.03 -36.63 13.24
N ILE A 167 -25.91 -35.74 12.76
CA ILE A 167 -27.34 -36.02 12.64
C ILE A 167 -27.57 -37.14 11.63
N LYS A 168 -26.93 -37.10 10.47
CA LYS A 168 -27.05 -38.15 9.44
C LYS A 168 -26.58 -39.51 9.93
N SER A 169 -25.45 -39.53 10.67
CA SER A 169 -24.81 -40.78 11.09
C SER A 169 -25.49 -41.44 12.30
N ASN A 170 -26.10 -40.63 13.18
CA ASN A 170 -26.55 -41.12 14.47
C ASN A 170 -28.08 -41.01 14.72
N LEU A 171 -28.76 -40.13 13.98
CA LEU A 171 -30.18 -39.85 14.23
C LEU A 171 -31.10 -40.16 13.06
N ILE A 172 -30.58 -40.42 11.85
CA ILE A 172 -31.37 -40.79 10.70
C ILE A 172 -31.12 -42.30 10.41
N PRO A 173 -32.09 -43.19 10.63
CA PRO A 173 -31.97 -44.58 10.23
C PRO A 173 -31.73 -44.73 8.72
N ALA A 174 -31.04 -45.77 8.29
CA ALA A 174 -30.63 -45.96 6.89
C ALA A 174 -31.84 -46.18 5.92
N ASP A 175 -33.02 -46.44 6.45
CA ASP A 175 -34.29 -46.68 5.73
C ASP A 175 -35.19 -45.44 5.60
N VAL A 176 -34.74 -44.28 6.11
CA VAL A 176 -35.53 -43.03 6.04
C VAL A 176 -35.53 -42.45 4.62
N THR A 177 -36.71 -42.28 4.06
CA THR A 177 -36.89 -41.72 2.72
C THR A 177 -36.53 -40.22 2.64
N ARG A 178 -36.24 -39.72 1.42
CA ARG A 178 -35.93 -38.29 1.18
C ARG A 178 -37.05 -37.36 1.68
N GLU A 179 -38.31 -37.78 1.63
CA GLU A 179 -39.49 -37.04 2.07
C GLU A 179 -39.51 -36.89 3.60
N GLN A 180 -39.16 -37.93 4.32
CA GLN A 180 -39.08 -37.91 5.79
C GLN A 180 -37.91 -37.02 6.27
N VAL A 181 -36.79 -37.00 5.53
CA VAL A 181 -35.66 -36.04 5.80
C VAL A 181 -36.11 -34.61 5.55
N ALA A 182 -36.91 -34.33 4.53
CA ALA A 182 -37.45 -33.02 4.24
C ALA A 182 -38.40 -32.52 5.35
N LEU A 183 -39.26 -33.41 5.86
CA LEU A 183 -40.16 -33.12 6.99
C LEU A 183 -39.39 -32.83 8.28
N LEU A 184 -38.33 -33.59 8.58
CA LEU A 184 -37.46 -33.33 9.73
C LEU A 184 -36.71 -31.95 9.62
N LYS A 185 -36.32 -31.58 8.41
CA LYS A 185 -35.74 -30.25 8.16
C LYS A 185 -36.75 -29.13 8.38
N ALA A 186 -37.94 -29.24 7.84
CA ALA A 186 -39.02 -28.26 7.99
C ALA A 186 -39.44 -28.11 9.46
N ALA A 187 -39.52 -29.20 10.21
CA ALA A 187 -39.79 -29.17 11.66
C ALA A 187 -38.69 -28.49 12.43
N LYS A 188 -37.42 -28.68 12.06
CA LYS A 188 -36.27 -27.99 12.70
C LYS A 188 -36.29 -26.48 12.42
N GLU A 189 -36.60 -26.07 11.20
CA GLU A 189 -36.72 -24.65 10.85
C GLU A 189 -37.85 -23.95 11.58
N ALA A 190 -39.01 -24.65 11.73
CA ALA A 190 -40.14 -24.18 12.52
C ALA A 190 -39.77 -24.03 14.01
N PHE A 191 -38.96 -24.94 14.57
CA PHE A 191 -38.48 -24.86 15.97
C PHE A 191 -37.52 -23.69 16.22
N VAL A 192 -36.65 -23.42 15.26
CA VAL A 192 -35.74 -22.27 15.33
C VAL A 192 -36.51 -20.95 15.21
N THR A 193 -37.53 -20.91 14.35
CA THR A 193 -38.32 -19.68 14.12
C THR A 193 -39.27 -19.36 15.28
N THR A 194 -39.70 -20.38 16.05
CA THR A 194 -40.57 -20.20 17.22
C THR A 194 -39.82 -19.84 18.50
N GLY A 195 -38.49 -19.62 18.46
CA GLY A 195 -37.73 -19.06 19.60
C GLY A 195 -37.59 -20.00 20.82
N MET A 196 -37.87 -21.28 20.70
CA MET A 196 -37.74 -22.23 21.82
C MET A 196 -36.34 -22.79 22.05
N VAL A 197 -35.36 -22.40 21.20
CA VAL A 197 -33.95 -22.68 21.46
C VAL A 197 -33.21 -21.34 21.43
N LYS A 198 -32.99 -20.76 22.62
CA LYS A 198 -31.97 -19.71 22.81
C LYS A 198 -30.62 -20.44 22.77
N VAL A 199 -29.85 -20.18 21.71
CA VAL A 199 -28.41 -20.47 21.66
C VAL A 199 -27.66 -19.27 22.21
#